data_7f9453b3502d1442b770267f08634f22
#
_entry.id   7f9453b3502d1442b770267f08634f22
#
_cell.length_a   1.000
_cell.length_b   1.000
_cell.length_c   1.000
_cell.angle_alpha   90.00
_cell.angle_beta   90.00
_cell.angle_gamma   90.00
#
_symmetry.space_group_name_H-M   'P 1'
#
loop_
_entity.id
_entity.type
_entity.pdbx_description
1 polymer ?
#
loop_
_entity_poly.entity_id
_entity_poly.type
_entity_poly.pdbx_seq_one_letter_code
_entity_poly.pdbx_strand_id
1 'polypeptide(L)'
;LEWTQTKWSELNTKLTGLYNNFVSKMQLSTAYKTKKTTVSDATKASVAAKTSAANGNYSMEIKNVATSQYLTGAKINAAASDKLTDIDSSLLNKEISITVGAKTTKFAVTADTTLKDFTSALQSAGLNASFDDAQKRLFISSKESGLENAFSITTSGITDAEVNGRKALRDAAGYSSMTSSNKKLFDSAMEKLQTSGVGTDDYNSALNTIAKLSYETKKTSAENAATTYVKAKIYSEKYSEYEEKAKEKLKDTYFEEDGSLKPGKTQEAYDAAVAKQADADTTSYVGTQLKESDVKLQIDEAAFSGKTEADMADFSEEAVKKYYGETVTAFTGMDGVDEESEKNRLTSYVQDYASLSDRDEVLAGSALSGLGMADIAVDADGNVTVNGGANDSSNSTIPKGMALIEASDSKIILNGAELTSSSAVVSANGLDITLTGLTKTDEPITFSVTNDTESVYNSIKSFLKEYNS
;
A
#
# COMPACT_ATOMS: atom_id res chain seq x y z
N LEU A 1 29.20 -53.77 -5.04
CA LEU A 1 29.45 -52.34 -4.78
C LEU A 1 28.15 -51.55 -4.73
N GLU A 2 27.31 -51.59 -5.78
CA GLU A 2 26.02 -50.88 -5.82
C GLU A 2 25.06 -51.28 -4.70
N TRP A 3 24.94 -52.58 -4.44
CA TRP A 3 24.10 -53.10 -3.34
C TRP A 3 24.59 -52.59 -1.98
N THR A 4 25.89 -52.51 -1.76
CA THR A 4 26.51 -52.01 -0.54
C THR A 4 26.26 -50.51 -0.37
N GLN A 5 26.41 -49.72 -1.47
CA GLN A 5 26.11 -48.28 -1.48
C GLN A 5 24.63 -48.01 -1.18
N THR A 6 23.71 -48.78 -1.78
CA THR A 6 22.26 -48.67 -1.51
C THR A 6 21.97 -48.90 -0.04
N LYS A 7 22.55 -49.97 0.57
CA LYS A 7 22.34 -50.27 1.98
C LYS A 7 22.91 -49.20 2.93
N TRP A 8 24.06 -48.62 2.59
CA TRP A 8 24.62 -47.49 3.35
C TRP A 8 23.77 -46.24 3.21
N SER A 9 23.23 -45.95 2.04
CA SER A 9 22.32 -44.83 1.81
C SER A 9 21.01 -44.99 2.59
N GLU A 10 20.41 -46.20 2.58
CA GLU A 10 19.23 -46.52 3.37
C GLU A 10 19.49 -46.34 4.88
N LEU A 11 20.62 -46.87 5.39
CA LEU A 11 21.02 -46.72 6.78
C LEU A 11 21.23 -45.24 7.16
N ASN A 12 21.92 -44.47 6.33
CA ASN A 12 22.16 -43.06 6.55
C ASN A 12 20.84 -42.28 6.60
N THR A 13 19.91 -42.62 5.70
CA THR A 13 18.57 -41.98 5.69
C THR A 13 17.81 -42.30 6.97
N LYS A 14 17.84 -43.54 7.44
CA LYS A 14 17.20 -43.96 8.71
C LYS A 14 17.85 -43.28 9.90
N LEU A 15 19.17 -43.21 9.98
CA LEU A 15 19.88 -42.53 11.09
C LEU A 15 19.61 -41.03 11.12
N THR A 16 19.62 -40.41 9.94
CA THR A 16 19.28 -38.99 9.79
C THR A 16 17.83 -38.75 10.21
N GLY A 17 16.91 -39.62 9.80
CA GLY A 17 15.51 -39.58 10.21
C GLY A 17 15.34 -39.73 11.74
N LEU A 18 16.00 -40.72 12.34
CA LEU A 18 15.99 -40.94 13.78
C LEU A 18 16.53 -39.71 14.52
N TYR A 19 17.65 -39.14 14.07
CA TYR A 19 18.22 -37.95 14.70
C TYR A 19 17.28 -36.75 14.61
N ASN A 20 16.81 -36.41 13.40
CA ASN A 20 15.99 -35.21 13.18
C ASN A 20 14.60 -35.31 13.81
N ASN A 21 13.98 -36.48 13.75
CA ASN A 21 12.60 -36.64 14.25
C ASN A 21 12.54 -36.83 15.77
N PHE A 22 13.57 -37.42 16.38
CA PHE A 22 13.53 -37.78 17.79
C PHE A 22 14.74 -37.25 18.60
N VAL A 23 15.97 -37.62 18.26
CA VAL A 23 17.13 -37.34 19.13
C VAL A 23 17.31 -35.85 19.35
N SER A 24 17.29 -35.04 18.31
CA SER A 24 17.44 -33.59 18.40
C SER A 24 16.38 -32.91 19.27
N LYS A 25 15.16 -33.44 19.24
CA LYS A 25 14.04 -32.92 20.05
C LYS A 25 14.11 -33.39 21.49
N MET A 26 14.45 -34.66 21.69
CA MET A 26 14.53 -35.28 23.02
C MET A 26 15.73 -34.81 23.87
N GLN A 27 16.72 -34.17 23.26
CA GLN A 27 17.80 -33.50 24.00
C GLN A 27 17.35 -32.22 24.71
N LEU A 28 16.23 -31.64 24.28
CA LEU A 28 15.69 -30.42 24.89
C LEU A 28 14.83 -30.74 26.09
N SER A 29 15.08 -30.07 27.22
CA SER A 29 14.27 -30.25 28.45
C SER A 29 12.80 -29.92 28.24
N THR A 30 12.48 -29.10 27.23
CA THR A 30 11.10 -28.74 26.83
C THR A 30 10.29 -29.94 26.33
N ALA A 31 10.94 -30.95 25.74
CA ALA A 31 10.29 -32.16 25.25
C ALA A 31 9.62 -32.96 26.38
N TYR A 32 10.07 -32.79 27.61
CA TYR A 32 9.57 -33.50 28.83
C TYR A 32 8.68 -32.63 29.69
N LYS A 33 8.48 -31.37 29.33
CA LYS A 33 7.67 -30.38 30.05
C LYS A 33 6.36 -30.06 29.33
N THR A 34 5.95 -30.90 28.41
CA THR A 34 4.68 -30.74 27.68
C THR A 34 3.51 -30.72 28.67
N LYS A 35 2.54 -29.85 28.38
CA LYS A 35 1.36 -29.66 29.19
C LYS A 35 0.12 -30.18 28.49
N LYS A 36 -0.79 -30.72 29.28
CA LYS A 36 -2.15 -31.11 28.85
C LYS A 36 -3.15 -30.23 29.57
N THR A 37 -4.09 -29.69 28.81
CA THR A 37 -5.19 -28.90 29.37
C THR A 37 -6.52 -29.66 29.19
N THR A 38 -7.42 -29.52 30.14
CA THR A 38 -8.77 -30.04 30.03
C THR A 38 -9.74 -28.98 30.50
N VAL A 39 -10.66 -28.58 29.60
CA VAL A 39 -11.64 -27.50 29.83
C VAL A 39 -13.00 -28.16 30.11
N SER A 40 -13.75 -27.67 31.08
CA SER A 40 -15.06 -28.20 31.45
C SER A 40 -16.12 -27.96 30.38
N ASP A 41 -15.99 -26.86 29.60
CA ASP A 41 -16.86 -26.55 28.47
C ASP A 41 -16.02 -26.04 27.28
N ALA A 42 -15.66 -26.94 26.36
CA ALA A 42 -14.90 -26.67 25.19
C ALA A 42 -15.67 -25.85 24.14
N THR A 43 -16.97 -25.64 24.29
CA THR A 43 -17.77 -24.77 23.40
C THR A 43 -17.58 -23.29 23.73
N LYS A 44 -17.05 -22.97 24.90
CA LYS A 44 -16.83 -21.62 25.40
C LYS A 44 -15.38 -21.15 25.28
N ALA A 45 -14.42 -22.06 25.47
CA ALA A 45 -13.02 -21.76 25.33
C ALA A 45 -12.19 -23.02 25.07
N SER A 46 -11.02 -22.80 24.46
CA SER A 46 -9.92 -23.75 24.43
C SER A 46 -8.68 -23.14 25.08
N VAL A 47 -7.86 -23.97 25.74
CA VAL A 47 -6.67 -23.52 26.45
C VAL A 47 -5.47 -24.29 25.95
N ALA A 48 -4.47 -23.57 25.47
CA ALA A 48 -3.13 -24.09 25.17
C ALA A 48 -2.16 -23.65 26.28
N ALA A 49 -1.41 -24.61 26.84
CA ALA A 49 -0.44 -24.31 27.87
C ALA A 49 0.98 -24.48 27.38
N LYS A 50 1.79 -23.44 27.54
CA LYS A 50 3.24 -23.47 27.28
C LYS A 50 3.93 -24.31 28.36
N THR A 51 5.14 -24.75 28.10
CA THR A 51 5.95 -25.53 29.03
C THR A 51 6.22 -24.82 30.37
N SER A 52 6.07 -23.50 30.40
CA SER A 52 6.24 -22.62 31.56
C SER A 52 4.96 -22.47 32.37
N ALA A 53 3.80 -22.95 31.88
CA ALA A 53 2.52 -22.82 32.59
C ALA A 53 2.53 -23.62 33.91
N ALA A 54 1.99 -23.02 34.96
CA ALA A 54 1.84 -23.70 36.24
C ALA A 54 0.76 -24.78 36.17
N ASN A 55 1.04 -25.93 36.76
CA ASN A 55 0.01 -26.97 36.95
C ASN A 55 -1.00 -26.49 37.99
N GLY A 56 -2.27 -26.78 37.77
CA GLY A 56 -3.34 -26.42 38.69
C GLY A 56 -4.72 -26.45 38.07
N ASN A 57 -5.69 -26.13 38.87
CA ASN A 57 -7.08 -25.91 38.44
C ASN A 57 -7.34 -24.41 38.42
N TYR A 58 -7.99 -23.98 37.38
CA TYR A 58 -8.29 -22.57 37.11
C TYR A 58 -9.81 -22.42 36.96
N SER A 59 -10.33 -21.31 37.48
CA SER A 59 -11.70 -20.89 37.27
C SER A 59 -11.73 -19.68 36.37
N MET A 60 -12.58 -19.68 35.36
CA MET A 60 -12.63 -18.61 34.38
C MET A 60 -14.07 -18.22 34.07
N GLU A 61 -14.35 -16.95 34.15
CA GLU A 61 -15.60 -16.35 33.67
C GLU A 61 -15.29 -15.51 32.43
N ILE A 62 -16.01 -15.76 31.31
CA ILE A 62 -15.85 -15.03 30.07
C ILE A 62 -16.93 -13.95 29.99
N LYS A 63 -16.54 -12.70 30.20
CA LYS A 63 -17.44 -11.54 30.20
C LYS A 63 -17.68 -10.99 28.81
N ASN A 64 -16.65 -10.99 27.95
CA ASN A 64 -16.73 -10.53 26.57
C ASN A 64 -15.73 -11.28 25.70
N VAL A 65 -16.06 -11.39 24.41
CA VAL A 65 -15.16 -11.89 23.36
C VAL A 65 -14.91 -10.75 22.39
N ALA A 66 -13.65 -10.50 22.04
CA ALA A 66 -13.29 -9.42 21.14
C ALA A 66 -14.00 -9.52 19.79
N THR A 67 -14.52 -8.40 19.35
CA THR A 67 -15.20 -8.25 18.06
C THR A 67 -14.50 -7.20 17.20
N SER A 68 -14.51 -7.41 15.89
CA SER A 68 -14.17 -6.38 14.92
C SER A 68 -15.34 -5.41 14.76
N GLN A 69 -15.06 -4.16 14.43
CA GLN A 69 -16.11 -3.20 14.06
C GLN A 69 -16.61 -3.51 12.64
N TYR A 70 -17.94 -3.54 12.47
CA TYR A 70 -18.60 -3.75 11.18
C TYR A 70 -19.64 -2.68 10.92
N LEU A 71 -19.54 -2.04 9.75
CA LEU A 71 -20.55 -1.14 9.22
C LEU A 71 -21.17 -1.74 7.97
N THR A 72 -22.47 -1.95 8.01
CA THR A 72 -23.31 -2.25 6.83
C THR A 72 -24.08 -0.99 6.50
N GLY A 73 -23.80 -0.37 5.35
CA GLY A 73 -24.53 0.81 4.90
C GLY A 73 -25.99 0.54 4.59
N ALA A 74 -26.81 1.57 4.66
CA ALA A 74 -28.17 1.54 4.12
C ALA A 74 -28.16 1.31 2.60
N LYS A 75 -29.28 0.85 2.04
CA LYS A 75 -29.39 0.63 0.60
C LYS A 75 -29.41 1.97 -0.14
N ILE A 76 -28.54 2.14 -1.13
CA ILE A 76 -28.48 3.32 -2.00
C ILE A 76 -28.68 2.92 -3.46
N ASN A 77 -29.27 3.81 -4.25
CA ASN A 77 -29.47 3.54 -5.68
C ASN A 77 -28.25 4.06 -6.49
N ALA A 78 -27.15 3.33 -6.39
CA ALA A 78 -25.90 3.70 -7.05
C ALA A 78 -25.17 2.47 -7.61
N ALA A 79 -24.18 2.70 -8.46
CA ALA A 79 -23.19 1.73 -8.90
C ALA A 79 -21.79 2.17 -8.42
N ALA A 80 -20.84 1.23 -8.34
CA ALA A 80 -19.47 1.54 -7.90
C ALA A 80 -18.78 2.59 -8.78
N SER A 81 -19.17 2.73 -10.05
CA SER A 81 -18.64 3.72 -10.98
C SER A 81 -19.25 5.11 -10.86
N ASP A 82 -20.35 5.25 -10.11
CA ASP A 82 -21.06 6.52 -10.04
C ASP A 82 -20.26 7.53 -9.21
N LYS A 83 -20.34 8.80 -9.60
CA LYS A 83 -19.69 9.88 -8.88
C LYS A 83 -20.40 10.10 -7.54
N LEU A 84 -19.62 10.36 -6.50
CA LEU A 84 -20.19 10.64 -5.17
C LEU A 84 -21.13 11.84 -5.19
N THR A 85 -20.80 12.85 -5.99
CA THR A 85 -21.62 14.08 -6.15
C THR A 85 -22.93 13.86 -6.91
N ASP A 86 -23.02 12.81 -7.74
CA ASP A 86 -24.25 12.42 -8.42
C ASP A 86 -25.17 11.62 -7.47
N ILE A 87 -24.58 10.91 -6.51
CA ILE A 87 -25.30 10.19 -5.45
C ILE A 87 -25.81 11.18 -4.40
N ASP A 88 -24.95 12.10 -3.93
CA ASP A 88 -25.29 13.17 -3.02
C ASP A 88 -24.43 14.40 -3.31
N SER A 89 -25.05 15.46 -3.83
CA SER A 89 -24.35 16.70 -4.18
C SER A 89 -23.75 17.43 -2.98
N SER A 90 -24.23 17.16 -1.76
CA SER A 90 -23.69 17.75 -0.52
C SER A 90 -22.28 17.24 -0.19
N LEU A 91 -21.82 16.16 -0.84
CA LEU A 91 -20.47 15.62 -0.69
C LEU A 91 -19.41 16.42 -1.43
N LEU A 92 -19.80 17.26 -2.39
CA LEU A 92 -18.84 18.09 -3.11
C LEU A 92 -18.05 18.96 -2.14
N ASN A 93 -16.73 18.97 -2.29
CA ASN A 93 -15.80 19.72 -1.44
C ASN A 93 -15.84 19.31 0.04
N LYS A 94 -16.24 18.07 0.35
CA LYS A 94 -16.06 17.50 1.69
C LYS A 94 -14.74 16.75 1.78
N GLU A 95 -14.16 16.79 2.96
CA GLU A 95 -13.05 15.88 3.33
C GLU A 95 -13.60 14.82 4.27
N ILE A 96 -13.36 13.56 3.92
CA ILE A 96 -13.71 12.41 4.76
C ILE A 96 -12.45 11.98 5.48
N SER A 97 -12.46 12.08 6.79
CA SER A 97 -11.39 11.60 7.68
C SER A 97 -11.68 10.16 8.07
N ILE A 98 -10.78 9.25 7.76
CA ILE A 98 -10.85 7.83 8.07
C ILE A 98 -9.76 7.53 9.08
N THR A 99 -10.13 7.24 10.32
CA THR A 99 -9.18 6.93 11.40
C THR A 99 -9.30 5.45 11.75
N VAL A 100 -8.17 4.73 11.81
CA VAL A 100 -8.09 3.33 12.24
C VAL A 100 -7.00 3.26 13.32
N GLY A 101 -7.41 2.98 14.55
CA GLY A 101 -6.52 3.11 15.69
C GLY A 101 -5.95 4.53 15.80
N ALA A 102 -4.63 4.65 15.82
CA ALA A 102 -3.95 5.95 15.91
C ALA A 102 -3.70 6.65 14.55
N LYS A 103 -4.08 6.01 13.42
CA LYS A 103 -3.77 6.51 12.08
C LYS A 103 -4.99 7.13 11.43
N THR A 104 -4.88 8.41 11.03
CA THR A 104 -5.90 9.11 10.23
C THR A 104 -5.45 9.25 8.78
N THR A 105 -6.36 8.97 7.86
CA THR A 105 -6.22 9.16 6.42
C THR A 105 -7.33 10.09 5.96
N LYS A 106 -6.97 11.13 5.20
CA LYS A 106 -7.92 12.13 4.69
C LYS A 106 -8.23 11.86 3.23
N PHE A 107 -9.49 11.93 2.87
CA PHE A 107 -10.01 11.69 1.53
C PHE A 107 -10.89 12.85 1.09
N ALA A 108 -10.41 13.65 0.12
CA ALA A 108 -11.15 14.79 -0.40
C ALA A 108 -12.10 14.35 -1.53
N VAL A 109 -13.34 14.80 -1.47
CA VAL A 109 -14.34 14.54 -2.50
C VAL A 109 -14.35 15.70 -3.51
N THR A 110 -14.07 15.37 -4.77
CA THR A 110 -14.13 16.29 -5.92
C THR A 110 -15.31 15.94 -6.82
N ALA A 111 -15.57 16.76 -7.83
CA ALA A 111 -16.62 16.50 -8.81
C ALA A 111 -16.46 15.19 -9.61
N ASP A 112 -15.24 14.63 -9.67
CA ASP A 112 -14.95 13.40 -10.42
C ASP A 112 -14.74 12.17 -9.52
N THR A 113 -14.79 12.33 -8.20
CA THR A 113 -14.59 11.25 -7.23
C THR A 113 -15.74 10.24 -7.31
N THR A 114 -15.42 8.96 -7.52
CA THR A 114 -16.40 7.87 -7.63
C THR A 114 -16.57 7.12 -6.31
N LEU A 115 -17.65 6.34 -6.20
CA LEU A 115 -17.87 5.43 -5.06
C LEU A 115 -16.75 4.36 -4.96
N LYS A 116 -16.20 3.94 -6.10
CA LYS A 116 -15.04 3.05 -6.15
C LYS A 116 -13.78 3.71 -5.56
N ASP A 117 -13.55 5.01 -5.84
CA ASP A 117 -12.42 5.74 -5.25
C ASP A 117 -12.55 5.83 -3.74
N PHE A 118 -13.75 6.06 -3.23
CA PHE A 118 -14.03 6.05 -1.80
C PHE A 118 -13.77 4.68 -1.16
N THR A 119 -14.26 3.58 -1.76
CA THR A 119 -13.96 2.24 -1.24
C THR A 119 -12.47 1.92 -1.26
N SER A 120 -11.75 2.38 -2.29
CA SER A 120 -10.30 2.23 -2.38
C SER A 120 -9.56 3.05 -1.31
N ALA A 121 -10.06 4.23 -0.97
CA ALA A 121 -9.52 5.05 0.12
C ALA A 121 -9.70 4.37 1.48
N LEU A 122 -10.86 3.79 1.75
CA LEU A 122 -11.12 2.99 2.96
C LEU A 122 -10.15 1.80 3.07
N GLN A 123 -9.92 1.07 1.97
CA GLN A 123 -8.97 -0.04 1.92
C GLN A 123 -7.53 0.45 2.18
N SER A 124 -7.15 1.58 1.62
CA SER A 124 -5.83 2.19 1.80
C SER A 124 -5.61 2.70 3.23
N ALA A 125 -6.69 3.10 3.91
CA ALA A 125 -6.68 3.47 5.32
C ALA A 125 -6.49 2.27 6.26
N GLY A 126 -6.64 1.04 5.76
CA GLY A 126 -6.43 -0.19 6.53
C GLY A 126 -7.70 -0.97 6.84
N LEU A 127 -8.84 -0.60 6.26
CA LEU A 127 -10.11 -1.30 6.43
C LEU A 127 -10.33 -2.37 5.34
N ASN A 128 -11.24 -3.30 5.61
CA ASN A 128 -11.92 -4.03 4.56
C ASN A 128 -13.12 -3.18 4.11
N ALA A 129 -13.24 -2.90 2.83
CA ALA A 129 -14.34 -2.11 2.30
C ALA A 129 -14.74 -2.62 0.91
N SER A 130 -16.03 -2.67 0.66
CA SER A 130 -16.58 -3.02 -0.65
C SER A 130 -17.97 -2.41 -0.83
N PHE A 131 -18.32 -2.10 -2.06
CA PHE A 131 -19.70 -1.83 -2.45
C PHE A 131 -20.24 -3.05 -3.20
N ASP A 132 -21.37 -3.57 -2.76
CA ASP A 132 -22.07 -4.68 -3.42
C ASP A 132 -23.11 -4.12 -4.37
N ASP A 133 -22.86 -4.23 -5.67
CA ASP A 133 -23.75 -3.74 -6.71
C ASP A 133 -25.10 -4.49 -6.78
N ALA A 134 -25.15 -5.72 -6.28
CA ALA A 134 -26.39 -6.50 -6.23
C ALA A 134 -27.27 -6.11 -5.02
N GLN A 135 -26.63 -5.91 -3.86
CA GLN A 135 -27.31 -5.50 -2.63
C GLN A 135 -27.45 -3.99 -2.51
N LYS A 136 -26.69 -3.23 -3.32
CA LYS A 136 -26.68 -1.76 -3.30
C LYS A 136 -26.27 -1.20 -1.92
N ARG A 137 -25.25 -1.79 -1.30
CA ARG A 137 -24.79 -1.44 0.05
C ARG A 137 -23.27 -1.38 0.13
N LEU A 138 -22.79 -0.50 0.98
CA LEU A 138 -21.40 -0.50 1.45
C LEU A 138 -21.25 -1.48 2.61
N PHE A 139 -20.16 -2.25 2.60
CA PHE A 139 -19.71 -3.11 3.67
C PHE A 139 -18.31 -2.69 4.07
N ILE A 140 -18.12 -2.32 5.33
CA ILE A 140 -16.85 -1.84 5.86
C ILE A 140 -16.58 -2.58 7.18
N SER A 141 -15.36 -3.03 7.40
CA SER A 141 -14.97 -3.59 8.70
C SER A 141 -13.50 -3.32 9.02
N SER A 142 -13.19 -3.31 10.32
CA SER A 142 -11.81 -3.42 10.75
C SER A 142 -11.23 -4.77 10.34
N LYS A 143 -9.91 -4.84 10.13
CA LYS A 143 -9.23 -6.11 9.76
C LYS A 143 -9.07 -7.02 10.96
N GLU A 144 -8.83 -6.42 12.11
CA GLU A 144 -8.62 -7.11 13.38
C GLU A 144 -9.71 -6.74 14.37
N SER A 145 -9.89 -7.56 15.40
CA SER A 145 -10.78 -7.30 16.52
C SER A 145 -10.16 -6.36 17.56
N GLY A 146 -10.95 -5.91 18.49
CA GLY A 146 -10.51 -5.08 19.62
C GLY A 146 -10.68 -3.59 19.40
N LEU A 147 -10.75 -2.86 20.52
CA LEU A 147 -10.97 -1.40 20.53
C LEU A 147 -9.83 -0.65 19.85
N GLU A 148 -8.59 -1.14 19.94
CA GLU A 148 -7.42 -0.52 19.29
C GLU A 148 -7.52 -0.52 17.75
N ASN A 149 -8.36 -1.38 17.17
CA ASN A 149 -8.59 -1.50 15.73
C ASN A 149 -9.95 -0.91 15.30
N ALA A 150 -10.64 -0.25 16.22
CA ALA A 150 -11.86 0.48 15.92
C ALA A 150 -11.59 1.59 14.91
N PHE A 151 -12.58 1.91 14.08
CA PHE A 151 -12.45 2.97 13.09
C PHE A 151 -13.48 4.08 13.28
N SER A 152 -13.06 5.29 12.94
CA SER A 152 -13.92 6.45 12.78
C SER A 152 -13.96 6.86 11.31
N ILE A 153 -15.13 7.29 10.84
CA ILE A 153 -15.32 7.90 9.53
C ILE A 153 -16.15 9.16 9.75
N THR A 154 -15.53 10.32 9.60
CA THR A 154 -16.17 11.60 9.87
C THR A 154 -16.01 12.53 8.67
N THR A 155 -16.94 13.43 8.48
CA THR A 155 -16.89 14.42 7.41
C THR A 155 -16.60 15.81 7.96
N SER A 156 -15.75 16.54 7.25
CA SER A 156 -15.53 17.96 7.46
C SER A 156 -15.79 18.73 6.18
N GLY A 157 -16.19 19.99 6.30
CA GLY A 157 -16.29 20.88 5.14
C GLY A 157 -14.89 21.33 4.71
N ILE A 158 -14.59 21.21 3.39
CA ILE A 158 -13.48 21.91 2.77
C ILE A 158 -14.10 23.07 1.98
N THR A 159 -13.60 24.28 2.14
CA THR A 159 -14.08 25.42 1.34
C THR A 159 -13.61 25.28 -0.11
N ASP A 160 -14.36 25.86 -1.06
CA ASP A 160 -13.93 25.95 -2.46
C ASP A 160 -12.55 26.62 -2.59
N ALA A 161 -12.27 27.63 -1.75
CA ALA A 161 -10.98 28.28 -1.69
C ALA A 161 -9.86 27.30 -1.34
N GLU A 162 -10.07 26.43 -0.38
CA GLU A 162 -9.09 25.42 0.02
C GLU A 162 -8.87 24.34 -1.08
N VAL A 163 -9.94 23.85 -1.69
CA VAL A 163 -9.85 22.90 -2.82
C VAL A 163 -9.04 23.53 -3.96
N ASN A 164 -9.36 24.77 -4.30
CA ASN A 164 -8.66 25.50 -5.37
C ASN A 164 -7.21 25.82 -5.00
N GLY A 165 -6.93 26.23 -3.76
CA GLY A 165 -5.58 26.49 -3.26
C GLY A 165 -4.73 25.21 -3.24
N ARG A 166 -5.29 24.10 -2.79
CA ARG A 166 -4.64 22.77 -2.82
C ARG A 166 -4.31 22.34 -4.25
N LYS A 167 -5.28 22.51 -5.15
CA LYS A 167 -5.09 22.21 -6.58
C LYS A 167 -4.03 23.12 -7.18
N ALA A 168 -4.09 24.42 -6.96
CA ALA A 168 -3.13 25.38 -7.50
C ALA A 168 -1.70 25.07 -7.06
N LEU A 169 -1.47 24.75 -5.78
CA LEU A 169 -0.15 24.38 -5.27
C LEU A 169 0.33 23.06 -5.86
N ARG A 170 -0.52 22.03 -5.96
CA ARG A 170 -0.17 20.76 -6.58
C ARG A 170 0.17 20.90 -8.06
N ASP A 171 -0.63 21.64 -8.81
CA ASP A 171 -0.40 21.90 -10.23
C ASP A 171 0.91 22.68 -10.44
N ALA A 172 1.11 23.75 -9.66
CA ALA A 172 2.33 24.55 -9.69
C ALA A 172 3.59 23.72 -9.38
N ALA A 173 3.51 22.77 -8.46
CA ALA A 173 4.62 21.91 -8.07
C ALA A 173 4.83 20.70 -9.01
N GLY A 174 3.98 20.48 -10.01
CA GLY A 174 4.08 19.31 -10.90
C GLY A 174 3.72 18.00 -10.23
N TYR A 175 2.83 18.01 -9.24
CA TYR A 175 2.44 16.85 -8.42
C TYR A 175 2.01 15.63 -9.26
N SER A 176 1.31 15.83 -10.38
CA SER A 176 0.85 14.73 -11.26
C SER A 176 2.00 13.85 -11.74
N SER A 177 3.17 14.45 -12.01
CA SER A 177 4.38 13.78 -12.51
C SER A 177 5.26 13.18 -11.41
N MET A 178 4.94 13.41 -10.14
CA MET A 178 5.70 12.85 -9.01
C MET A 178 5.49 11.34 -8.88
N THR A 179 6.52 10.65 -8.36
CA THR A 179 6.42 9.25 -7.95
C THR A 179 5.44 9.10 -6.78
N SER A 180 4.91 7.88 -6.56
CA SER A 180 4.01 7.61 -5.43
C SER A 180 4.65 7.93 -4.06
N SER A 181 5.97 7.74 -3.92
CA SER A 181 6.71 8.08 -2.70
C SER A 181 6.80 9.60 -2.53
N ASN A 182 7.12 10.34 -3.60
CA ASN A 182 7.20 11.80 -3.56
C ASN A 182 5.83 12.44 -3.32
N LYS A 183 4.75 11.88 -3.88
CA LYS A 183 3.37 12.32 -3.58
C LYS A 183 3.04 12.23 -2.10
N LYS A 184 3.41 11.12 -1.44
CA LYS A 184 3.21 10.97 0.02
C LYS A 184 3.99 12.00 0.83
N LEU A 185 5.24 12.27 0.46
CA LEU A 185 6.07 13.28 1.13
C LEU A 185 5.49 14.69 0.90
N PHE A 186 5.04 14.98 -0.32
CA PHE A 186 4.40 16.24 -0.67
C PHE A 186 3.12 16.46 0.13
N ASP A 187 2.22 15.46 0.18
CA ASP A 187 0.96 15.54 0.92
C ASP A 187 1.20 15.71 2.42
N SER A 188 2.20 15.03 2.98
CA SER A 188 2.62 15.21 4.38
C SER A 188 3.18 16.61 4.64
N ALA A 189 3.93 17.19 3.70
CA ALA A 189 4.39 18.56 3.80
C ALA A 189 3.23 19.57 3.70
N MET A 190 2.26 19.33 2.81
CA MET A 190 1.04 20.15 2.73
C MET A 190 0.24 20.14 4.03
N GLU A 191 0.12 18.99 4.69
CA GLU A 191 -0.55 18.89 5.99
C GLU A 191 0.18 19.71 7.07
N LYS A 192 1.51 19.64 7.10
CA LYS A 192 2.32 20.48 8.01
C LYS A 192 2.11 21.98 7.77
N LEU A 193 2.01 22.44 6.52
CA LEU A 193 1.76 23.85 6.23
C LEU A 193 0.48 24.38 6.87
N GLN A 194 -0.56 23.55 6.96
CA GLN A 194 -1.85 23.95 7.52
C GLN A 194 -1.90 23.90 9.05
N THR A 195 -1.06 23.03 9.65
CA THR A 195 -0.99 22.89 11.11
C THR A 195 0.07 23.76 11.75
N SER A 196 0.98 24.34 10.95
CA SER A 196 2.11 25.15 11.42
C SER A 196 1.88 26.64 11.13
N GLY A 197 2.22 27.49 12.07
CA GLY A 197 2.18 28.95 11.85
C GLY A 197 3.21 29.39 10.79
N VAL A 198 2.84 30.37 9.97
CA VAL A 198 3.72 30.95 8.95
C VAL A 198 5.04 31.42 9.58
N GLY A 199 6.16 31.01 8.99
CA GLY A 199 7.50 31.38 9.45
C GLY A 199 8.09 30.52 10.57
N THR A 200 7.35 29.53 11.09
CA THR A 200 7.89 28.56 12.03
C THR A 200 8.85 27.59 11.34
N ASP A 201 9.68 26.90 12.10
CA ASP A 201 10.63 25.89 11.57
C ASP A 201 9.91 24.77 10.81
N ASP A 202 8.75 24.32 11.31
CA ASP A 202 7.93 23.29 10.65
C ASP A 202 7.35 23.79 9.33
N TYR A 203 6.84 25.04 9.29
CA TYR A 203 6.39 25.67 8.05
C TYR A 203 7.53 25.78 7.02
N ASN A 204 8.69 26.29 7.45
CA ASN A 204 9.84 26.45 6.57
C ASN A 204 10.36 25.09 6.07
N SER A 205 10.37 24.08 6.92
CA SER A 205 10.73 22.71 6.56
C SER A 205 9.76 22.12 5.53
N ALA A 206 8.46 22.36 5.67
CA ALA A 206 7.45 21.91 4.72
C ALA A 206 7.59 22.64 3.37
N LEU A 207 7.79 23.95 3.37
CA LEU A 207 8.05 24.74 2.15
C LEU A 207 9.29 24.24 1.41
N ASN A 208 10.40 24.02 2.13
CA ASN A 208 11.62 23.49 1.54
C ASN A 208 11.40 22.08 0.93
N THR A 209 10.64 21.22 1.61
CA THR A 209 10.31 19.88 1.10
C THR A 209 9.51 19.97 -0.19
N ILE A 210 8.48 20.82 -0.24
CA ILE A 210 7.66 21.03 -1.43
C ILE A 210 8.51 21.58 -2.59
N ALA A 211 9.33 22.60 -2.33
CA ALA A 211 10.21 23.20 -3.34
C ALA A 211 11.20 22.18 -3.91
N LYS A 212 11.86 21.40 -3.04
CA LYS A 212 12.78 20.34 -3.44
C LYS A 212 12.10 19.28 -4.31
N LEU A 213 10.96 18.76 -3.87
CA LEU A 213 10.21 17.75 -4.62
C LEU A 213 9.75 18.27 -6.00
N SER A 214 9.32 19.53 -6.04
CA SER A 214 8.96 20.21 -7.30
C SER A 214 10.16 20.33 -8.22
N TYR A 215 11.28 20.83 -7.72
CA TYR A 215 12.53 20.96 -8.49
C TYR A 215 13.00 19.61 -9.03
N GLU A 216 13.12 18.58 -8.18
CA GLU A 216 13.54 17.25 -8.59
C GLU A 216 12.60 16.64 -9.65
N THR A 217 11.29 16.87 -9.53
CA THR A 217 10.29 16.40 -10.50
C THR A 217 10.46 17.10 -11.84
N LYS A 218 10.63 18.42 -11.84
CA LYS A 218 10.89 19.20 -13.06
C LYS A 218 12.20 18.78 -13.70
N LYS A 219 13.27 18.66 -12.92
CA LYS A 219 14.58 18.21 -13.38
C LYS A 219 14.48 16.83 -14.05
N THR A 220 13.86 15.86 -13.39
CA THR A 220 13.69 14.51 -13.95
C THR A 220 12.84 14.52 -15.23
N SER A 221 11.79 15.34 -15.27
CA SER A 221 10.95 15.47 -16.47
C SER A 221 11.75 16.09 -17.63
N ALA A 222 12.54 17.10 -17.35
CA ALA A 222 13.43 17.75 -18.30
C ALA A 222 14.49 16.77 -18.85
N GLU A 223 15.15 16.04 -17.97
CA GLU A 223 16.14 15.01 -18.32
C GLU A 223 15.54 13.91 -19.21
N ASN A 224 14.34 13.44 -18.87
CA ASN A 224 13.63 12.44 -19.68
C ASN A 224 13.24 12.99 -21.05
N ALA A 225 12.77 14.23 -21.12
CA ALA A 225 12.42 14.87 -22.38
C ALA A 225 13.65 15.04 -23.27
N ALA A 226 14.77 15.54 -22.72
CA ALA A 226 16.03 15.68 -23.44
C ALA A 226 16.58 14.31 -23.88
N THR A 227 16.54 13.32 -23.03
CA THR A 227 16.95 11.96 -23.37
C THR A 227 16.12 11.39 -24.53
N THR A 228 14.81 11.57 -24.48
CA THR A 228 13.90 11.13 -25.54
C THR A 228 14.18 11.84 -26.86
N TYR A 229 14.39 13.15 -26.80
CA TYR A 229 14.73 13.94 -27.98
C TYR A 229 16.04 13.48 -28.61
N VAL A 230 17.12 13.37 -27.81
CA VAL A 230 18.45 12.94 -28.30
C VAL A 230 18.38 11.53 -28.87
N LYS A 231 17.68 10.61 -28.22
CA LYS A 231 17.48 9.25 -28.75
C LYS A 231 16.78 9.26 -30.11
N ALA A 232 15.69 10.02 -30.24
CA ALA A 232 14.94 10.12 -31.49
C ALA A 232 15.78 10.73 -32.59
N LYS A 233 16.60 11.74 -32.28
CA LYS A 233 17.52 12.42 -33.21
C LYS A 233 18.56 11.43 -33.73
N ILE A 234 19.31 10.75 -32.86
CA ILE A 234 20.32 9.77 -33.26
C ILE A 234 19.66 8.63 -34.08
N TYR A 235 18.50 8.18 -33.67
CA TYR A 235 17.75 7.15 -34.36
C TYR A 235 17.41 7.56 -35.78
N SER A 236 16.83 8.76 -35.97
CA SER A 236 16.44 9.27 -37.29
C SER A 236 17.62 9.44 -38.23
N GLU A 237 18.76 9.89 -37.73
CA GLU A 237 20.00 10.08 -38.50
C GLU A 237 20.64 8.75 -38.92
N LYS A 238 20.50 7.71 -38.10
CA LYS A 238 21.19 6.43 -38.33
C LYS A 238 20.32 5.37 -38.98
N TYR A 239 18.99 5.49 -38.96
CA TYR A 239 18.10 4.47 -39.46
C TYR A 239 18.37 4.05 -40.89
N SER A 240 18.56 5.03 -41.82
CA SER A 240 18.84 4.74 -43.23
C SER A 240 20.13 3.95 -43.43
N GLU A 241 21.18 4.26 -42.66
CA GLU A 241 22.44 3.49 -42.71
C GLU A 241 22.24 2.03 -42.28
N TYR A 242 21.52 1.80 -41.18
CA TYR A 242 21.22 0.46 -40.70
C TYR A 242 20.20 -0.28 -41.56
N GLU A 243 19.31 0.44 -42.23
CA GLU A 243 18.41 -0.16 -43.25
C GLU A 243 19.19 -0.73 -44.41
N GLU A 244 20.18 0.02 -44.97
CA GLU A 244 21.05 -0.49 -46.04
C GLU A 244 21.89 -1.68 -45.57
N LYS A 245 22.44 -1.64 -44.37
CA LYS A 245 23.16 -2.78 -43.79
C LYS A 245 22.24 -4.02 -43.60
N ALA A 246 21.00 -3.81 -43.21
CA ALA A 246 20.00 -4.89 -43.05
C ALA A 246 19.63 -5.49 -44.41
N LYS A 247 19.45 -4.66 -45.45
CA LYS A 247 19.20 -5.11 -46.83
C LYS A 247 20.31 -6.03 -47.32
N GLU A 248 21.56 -5.63 -47.17
CA GLU A 248 22.72 -6.45 -47.58
C GLU A 248 22.81 -7.75 -46.76
N LYS A 249 22.66 -7.65 -45.45
CA LYS A 249 22.69 -8.81 -44.51
C LYS A 249 21.63 -9.87 -44.82
N LEU A 250 20.44 -9.44 -45.22
CA LEU A 250 19.30 -10.33 -45.45
C LEU A 250 19.15 -10.77 -46.89
N LYS A 251 19.90 -10.17 -47.84
CA LYS A 251 19.82 -10.46 -49.26
C LYS A 251 19.93 -11.95 -49.57
N ASP A 252 20.99 -12.59 -49.11
CA ASP A 252 21.22 -14.02 -49.34
C ASP A 252 20.18 -14.94 -48.66
N THR A 253 19.42 -14.44 -47.74
CA THR A 253 18.33 -15.20 -47.09
C THR A 253 17.06 -15.21 -47.93
N TYR A 254 16.84 -14.17 -48.74
CA TYR A 254 15.60 -13.97 -49.47
C TYR A 254 15.74 -14.06 -50.98
N PHE A 255 16.94 -13.83 -51.55
CA PHE A 255 17.18 -13.81 -52.99
C PHE A 255 18.19 -14.88 -53.43
N GLU A 256 18.06 -15.34 -54.68
CA GLU A 256 19.03 -16.14 -55.40
C GLU A 256 20.15 -15.24 -56.00
N GLU A 257 21.24 -15.83 -56.52
CA GLU A 257 22.35 -15.08 -57.12
C GLU A 257 21.91 -14.19 -58.31
N ASP A 258 20.87 -14.60 -59.04
CA ASP A 258 20.32 -13.87 -60.17
C ASP A 258 19.36 -12.72 -59.76
N GLY A 259 19.17 -12.52 -58.47
CA GLY A 259 18.31 -11.48 -57.92
C GLY A 259 16.82 -11.86 -57.84
N SER A 260 16.43 -13.10 -58.16
CA SER A 260 15.07 -13.55 -58.00
C SER A 260 14.78 -13.99 -56.54
N LEU A 261 13.53 -13.89 -56.10
CA LEU A 261 13.12 -14.36 -54.78
C LEU A 261 13.22 -15.86 -54.66
N LYS A 262 13.78 -16.37 -53.57
CA LYS A 262 13.83 -17.79 -53.25
C LYS A 262 12.44 -18.40 -53.09
N PRO A 263 12.27 -19.69 -53.36
CA PRO A 263 10.98 -20.38 -53.21
C PRO A 263 10.38 -20.15 -51.79
N GLY A 264 9.12 -19.71 -51.74
CA GLY A 264 8.40 -19.45 -50.50
C GLY A 264 8.73 -18.11 -49.82
N LYS A 265 9.56 -17.28 -50.43
CA LYS A 265 9.84 -15.90 -49.96
C LYS A 265 9.01 -14.89 -50.74
N THR A 266 8.67 -13.78 -50.10
CA THR A 266 7.96 -12.66 -50.71
C THR A 266 8.71 -11.34 -50.50
N GLN A 267 8.51 -10.37 -51.39
CA GLN A 267 9.09 -9.02 -51.22
C GLN A 267 8.62 -8.37 -49.90
N GLU A 268 7.33 -8.52 -49.59
CA GLU A 268 6.76 -7.99 -48.35
C GLU A 268 7.43 -8.59 -47.09
N ALA A 269 7.71 -9.91 -47.10
CA ALA A 269 8.41 -10.56 -45.98
C ALA A 269 9.87 -10.10 -45.88
N TYR A 270 10.54 -9.78 -47.01
CA TYR A 270 11.86 -9.21 -47.01
C TYR A 270 11.86 -7.80 -46.45
N ASP A 271 10.97 -6.95 -46.92
CA ASP A 271 10.88 -5.55 -46.49
C ASP A 271 10.58 -5.46 -44.99
N ALA A 272 9.66 -6.32 -44.48
CA ALA A 272 9.37 -6.41 -43.05
C ALA A 272 10.57 -6.90 -42.21
N ALA A 273 11.35 -7.86 -42.74
CA ALA A 273 12.54 -8.34 -42.07
C ALA A 273 13.65 -7.31 -42.04
N VAL A 274 13.83 -6.55 -43.14
CA VAL A 274 14.77 -5.43 -43.23
C VAL A 274 14.40 -4.35 -42.22
N ALA A 275 13.15 -3.91 -42.20
CA ALA A 275 12.68 -2.89 -41.25
C ALA A 275 12.90 -3.32 -39.80
N LYS A 276 12.56 -4.56 -39.46
CA LYS A 276 12.77 -5.12 -38.12
C LYS A 276 14.26 -5.19 -37.71
N GLN A 277 15.13 -5.60 -38.64
CA GLN A 277 16.57 -5.68 -38.37
C GLN A 277 17.18 -4.27 -38.23
N ALA A 278 16.80 -3.35 -39.11
CA ALA A 278 17.25 -1.95 -39.08
C ALA A 278 16.83 -1.26 -37.78
N ASP A 279 15.58 -1.45 -37.35
CA ASP A 279 15.06 -0.92 -36.07
C ASP A 279 15.88 -1.45 -34.88
N ALA A 280 16.10 -2.77 -34.82
CA ALA A 280 16.85 -3.39 -33.73
C ALA A 280 18.30 -2.90 -33.67
N ASP A 281 18.98 -2.82 -34.82
CA ASP A 281 20.38 -2.42 -34.91
C ASP A 281 20.52 -0.90 -34.61
N THR A 282 19.60 -0.06 -35.10
CA THR A 282 19.57 1.38 -34.81
C THR A 282 19.31 1.64 -33.33
N THR A 283 18.34 0.95 -32.74
CA THR A 283 18.04 1.05 -31.30
C THR A 283 19.22 0.64 -30.43
N SER A 284 19.91 -0.43 -30.82
CA SER A 284 21.13 -0.89 -30.14
C SER A 284 22.25 0.16 -30.22
N TYR A 285 22.46 0.74 -31.38
CA TYR A 285 23.44 1.82 -31.58
C TYR A 285 23.12 3.03 -30.72
N VAL A 286 21.88 3.51 -30.72
CA VAL A 286 21.43 4.62 -29.86
C VAL A 286 21.73 4.34 -28.38
N GLY A 287 21.43 3.10 -27.92
CA GLY A 287 21.73 2.67 -26.56
C GLY A 287 23.23 2.70 -26.24
N THR A 288 24.08 2.30 -27.18
CA THR A 288 25.54 2.35 -27.03
C THR A 288 26.07 3.78 -26.96
N GLN A 289 25.61 4.65 -27.85
CA GLN A 289 26.02 6.05 -27.87
C GLN A 289 25.69 6.77 -26.55
N LEU A 290 24.51 6.53 -26.01
CA LEU A 290 24.11 7.12 -24.73
C LEU A 290 24.89 6.57 -23.54
N LYS A 291 25.36 5.32 -23.59
CA LYS A 291 26.24 4.74 -22.54
C LYS A 291 27.67 5.28 -22.63
N GLU A 292 28.22 5.34 -23.81
CA GLU A 292 29.59 5.81 -24.06
C GLU A 292 29.74 7.31 -23.78
N SER A 293 28.63 8.06 -23.86
CA SER A 293 28.67 9.49 -23.61
C SER A 293 29.12 9.81 -22.18
N ASP A 294 29.03 8.90 -21.21
CA ASP A 294 29.29 9.11 -19.77
C ASP A 294 28.82 10.52 -19.32
N VAL A 295 27.77 10.99 -20.02
CA VAL A 295 27.23 12.34 -19.86
C VAL A 295 26.33 12.26 -18.64
N LYS A 296 26.91 12.63 -17.52
CA LYS A 296 26.11 13.01 -16.37
C LYS A 296 25.29 14.20 -16.81
N LEU A 297 23.96 14.00 -16.94
CA LEU A 297 23.03 15.09 -17.17
C LEU A 297 23.23 16.13 -16.07
N GLN A 298 23.88 17.23 -16.43
CA GLN A 298 23.98 18.43 -15.62
C GLN A 298 23.07 19.46 -16.27
N ILE A 299 22.17 20.03 -15.48
CA ILE A 299 21.44 21.21 -15.90
C ILE A 299 22.46 22.34 -15.82
N ASP A 300 22.99 22.76 -16.96
CA ASP A 300 23.84 23.93 -17.08
C ASP A 300 23.00 25.11 -17.55
N GLU A 301 22.64 25.95 -16.59
CA GLU A 301 21.70 27.06 -16.74
C GLU A 301 22.16 28.12 -17.76
N ALA A 302 23.45 28.18 -18.04
CA ALA A 302 24.03 29.26 -18.85
C ALA A 302 24.21 28.94 -20.35
N ALA A 303 24.27 27.67 -20.72
CA ALA A 303 24.82 27.28 -22.02
C ALA A 303 23.87 27.42 -23.21
N PHE A 304 22.54 27.37 -22.99
CA PHE A 304 21.54 27.25 -24.06
C PHE A 304 20.32 28.16 -23.95
N SER A 305 20.37 29.15 -23.09
CA SER A 305 19.30 30.16 -23.00
C SER A 305 18.92 30.70 -24.37
N GLY A 306 17.67 30.57 -24.76
CA GLY A 306 17.12 31.10 -26.01
C GLY A 306 17.34 30.26 -27.26
N LYS A 307 17.93 29.06 -27.21
CA LYS A 307 18.03 28.14 -28.35
C LYS A 307 16.75 27.33 -28.54
N THR A 308 16.38 27.14 -29.80
CA THR A 308 15.19 26.39 -30.23
C THR A 308 15.57 24.98 -30.69
N GLU A 309 14.57 24.12 -30.87
CA GLU A 309 14.74 22.79 -31.46
C GLU A 309 15.43 22.85 -32.84
N ALA A 310 15.16 23.90 -33.65
CA ALA A 310 15.79 24.12 -34.94
C ALA A 310 17.29 24.37 -34.81
N ASP A 311 17.74 25.05 -33.75
CA ASP A 311 19.16 25.32 -33.50
C ASP A 311 19.94 24.05 -33.13
N MET A 312 19.25 23.01 -32.79
CA MET A 312 19.80 21.69 -32.42
C MET A 312 19.73 20.68 -33.57
N ALA A 313 19.29 21.11 -34.76
CA ALA A 313 19.05 20.22 -35.89
C ALA A 313 20.31 19.55 -36.44
N ASP A 314 21.50 20.13 -36.26
CA ASP A 314 22.77 19.67 -36.83
C ASP A 314 23.70 19.00 -35.80
N PHE A 315 23.19 18.11 -34.97
CA PHE A 315 24.05 17.32 -34.12
C PHE A 315 24.85 16.28 -34.91
N SER A 316 26.18 16.43 -34.91
CA SER A 316 27.07 15.33 -35.27
C SER A 316 27.14 14.31 -34.10
N GLU A 317 27.54 13.08 -34.40
CA GLU A 317 27.75 12.06 -33.37
C GLU A 317 28.70 12.52 -32.26
N GLU A 318 29.74 13.24 -32.60
CA GLU A 318 30.70 13.81 -31.66
C GLU A 318 30.07 14.92 -30.80
N ALA A 319 29.16 15.70 -31.38
CA ALA A 319 28.47 16.77 -30.68
C ALA A 319 27.39 16.27 -29.73
N VAL A 320 26.80 15.09 -29.98
CA VAL A 320 25.73 14.53 -29.13
C VAL A 320 26.19 14.44 -27.68
N LYS A 321 27.39 13.92 -27.43
CA LYS A 321 27.96 13.81 -26.08
C LYS A 321 28.08 15.15 -25.38
N LYS A 322 28.56 16.16 -26.12
CA LYS A 322 28.76 17.50 -25.59
C LYS A 322 27.43 18.19 -25.29
N TYR A 323 26.49 18.10 -26.22
CA TYR A 323 25.24 18.87 -26.16
C TYR A 323 24.10 18.15 -25.37
N TYR A 324 24.29 16.95 -24.92
CA TYR A 324 23.27 16.22 -24.22
C TYR A 324 22.80 16.92 -22.92
N GLY A 325 23.71 17.36 -22.07
CA GLY A 325 23.39 18.12 -20.86
C GLY A 325 22.83 19.51 -21.17
N GLU A 326 23.43 20.18 -22.19
CA GLU A 326 23.00 21.49 -22.65
C GLU A 326 21.58 21.45 -23.26
N THR A 327 21.21 20.32 -23.88
CA THR A 327 19.88 20.10 -24.46
C THR A 327 18.78 20.13 -23.35
N VAL A 328 19.06 19.64 -22.16
CA VAL A 328 18.11 19.66 -21.06
C VAL A 328 17.65 21.08 -20.77
N THR A 329 18.58 22.00 -20.57
CA THR A 329 18.27 23.38 -20.20
C THR A 329 17.54 24.12 -21.33
N ALA A 330 18.10 24.09 -22.55
CA ALA A 330 17.53 24.82 -23.69
C ALA A 330 16.16 24.28 -24.13
N PHE A 331 16.01 22.95 -24.10
CA PHE A 331 14.81 22.30 -24.62
C PHE A 331 13.67 22.27 -23.62
N THR A 332 13.95 22.32 -22.33
CA THR A 332 12.97 22.08 -21.26
C THR A 332 12.67 23.32 -20.41
N GLY A 333 13.35 24.41 -20.63
CA GLY A 333 13.17 25.67 -19.90
C GLY A 333 13.66 25.60 -18.45
N MET A 334 14.67 24.76 -18.16
CA MET A 334 15.28 24.65 -16.82
C MET A 334 16.41 25.69 -16.59
N ASP A 335 16.59 26.62 -17.50
CA ASP A 335 17.59 27.70 -17.38
C ASP A 335 17.25 28.59 -16.16
N GLY A 336 18.21 28.79 -15.26
CA GLY A 336 18.02 29.55 -14.03
C GLY A 336 17.09 28.90 -13.00
N VAL A 337 16.76 27.60 -13.16
CA VAL A 337 15.92 26.87 -12.21
C VAL A 337 16.77 26.02 -11.26
N ASP A 338 16.78 26.39 -9.99
CA ASP A 338 17.36 25.65 -8.88
C ASP A 338 16.34 25.47 -7.74
N GLU A 339 16.73 24.84 -6.64
CA GLU A 339 15.84 24.64 -5.49
C GLU A 339 15.39 25.96 -4.87
N GLU A 340 16.24 26.99 -4.84
CA GLU A 340 15.90 28.28 -4.22
C GLU A 340 14.97 29.12 -5.14
N SER A 341 15.22 29.14 -6.44
CA SER A 341 14.32 29.77 -7.41
C SER A 341 12.94 29.10 -7.42
N GLU A 342 12.89 27.78 -7.30
CA GLU A 342 11.64 27.03 -7.22
C GLU A 342 10.91 27.28 -5.90
N LYS A 343 11.63 27.39 -4.80
CA LYS A 343 11.08 27.78 -3.51
C LYS A 343 10.46 29.19 -3.57
N ASN A 344 11.19 30.16 -4.14
CA ASN A 344 10.70 31.52 -4.31
C ASN A 344 9.42 31.57 -5.16
N ARG A 345 9.38 30.80 -6.25
CA ARG A 345 8.22 30.68 -7.15
C ARG A 345 7.01 30.07 -6.43
N LEU A 346 7.22 29.07 -5.59
CA LEU A 346 6.14 28.37 -4.87
C LEU A 346 5.70 29.09 -3.61
N THR A 347 6.46 30.08 -3.11
CA THR A 347 6.17 30.75 -1.85
C THR A 347 4.76 31.35 -1.79
N SER A 348 4.31 32.02 -2.87
CA SER A 348 2.96 32.59 -2.92
C SER A 348 1.87 31.51 -2.85
N TYR A 349 2.02 30.44 -3.62
CA TYR A 349 1.06 29.30 -3.61
C TYR A 349 0.99 28.63 -2.24
N VAL A 350 2.15 28.49 -1.58
CA VAL A 350 2.23 27.93 -0.22
C VAL A 350 1.58 28.85 0.80
N GLN A 351 1.82 30.17 0.72
CA GLN A 351 1.19 31.15 1.60
C GLN A 351 -0.33 31.19 1.40
N ASP A 352 -0.79 31.21 0.16
CA ASP A 352 -2.21 31.17 -0.17
C ASP A 352 -2.86 29.91 0.40
N TYR A 353 -2.23 28.74 0.23
CA TYR A 353 -2.74 27.49 0.78
C TYR A 353 -2.70 27.44 2.31
N ALA A 354 -1.63 27.90 2.94
CA ALA A 354 -1.49 27.91 4.39
C ALA A 354 -2.47 28.89 5.08
N SER A 355 -2.87 29.98 4.39
CA SER A 355 -3.83 30.94 4.92
C SER A 355 -5.27 30.43 4.93
N LEU A 356 -5.57 29.31 4.29
CA LEU A 356 -6.91 28.72 4.19
C LEU A 356 -7.26 27.82 5.40
N SER A 357 -6.73 28.12 6.58
CA SER A 357 -6.69 27.23 7.75
C SER A 357 -7.98 27.09 8.57
N ASP A 358 -9.15 27.51 8.08
CA ASP A 358 -10.42 27.31 8.79
C ASP A 358 -11.04 25.92 8.47
N ARG A 359 -10.43 24.88 9.06
CA ARG A 359 -10.81 23.49 8.81
C ARG A 359 -11.72 22.85 9.84
N ASP A 360 -11.99 23.49 10.96
CA ASP A 360 -12.53 22.81 12.14
C ASP A 360 -14.04 22.92 12.33
N GLU A 361 -14.81 23.32 11.34
CA GLU A 361 -16.24 23.07 11.41
C GLU A 361 -16.54 21.62 11.04
N VAL A 362 -16.54 20.77 12.06
CA VAL A 362 -17.27 19.48 12.00
C VAL A 362 -18.73 19.83 11.72
N LEU A 363 -19.15 19.64 10.48
CA LEU A 363 -20.52 19.95 10.09
C LEU A 363 -21.47 19.05 10.87
N ALA A 364 -22.32 19.66 11.68
CA ALA A 364 -23.41 18.97 12.34
C ALA A 364 -24.37 18.42 11.28
N GLY A 365 -24.39 17.12 11.11
CA GLY A 365 -25.22 16.41 10.15
C GLY A 365 -24.42 15.65 9.11
N SER A 366 -24.75 14.39 8.98
CA SER A 366 -24.00 13.45 8.19
C SER A 366 -24.05 13.77 6.69
N ALA A 367 -22.95 14.26 6.14
CA ALA A 367 -22.77 14.31 4.69
C ALA A 367 -22.68 12.90 4.07
N LEU A 368 -22.50 11.85 4.90
CA LEU A 368 -22.43 10.45 4.43
C LEU A 368 -23.81 9.79 4.29
N SER A 369 -24.89 10.48 4.64
CA SER A 369 -26.25 9.90 4.56
C SER A 369 -26.65 9.50 3.15
N GLY A 370 -26.25 10.27 2.14
CA GLY A 370 -26.45 9.90 0.73
C GLY A 370 -25.71 8.62 0.31
N LEU A 371 -24.62 8.28 0.99
CA LEU A 371 -23.90 6.99 0.82
C LEU A 371 -24.49 5.87 1.69
N GLY A 372 -25.63 6.11 2.34
CA GLY A 372 -26.26 5.17 3.26
C GLY A 372 -25.45 4.97 4.56
N MET A 373 -24.62 5.91 4.93
CA MET A 373 -23.74 5.88 6.10
C MET A 373 -24.04 7.07 7.02
N ALA A 374 -23.46 7.05 8.19
CA ALA A 374 -23.41 8.15 9.13
C ALA A 374 -21.95 8.46 9.48
N ASP A 375 -21.70 9.64 10.02
CA ASP A 375 -20.43 9.95 10.66
C ASP A 375 -20.27 9.08 11.91
N ILE A 376 -19.18 8.35 11.98
CA ILE A 376 -18.85 7.47 13.08
C ILE A 376 -17.60 8.04 13.76
N ALA A 377 -17.69 8.35 15.02
CA ALA A 377 -16.55 8.76 15.83
C ALA A 377 -16.36 7.79 17.00
N VAL A 378 -15.11 7.38 17.22
CA VAL A 378 -14.68 6.54 18.34
C VAL A 378 -13.72 7.39 19.17
N ASP A 379 -14.02 7.57 20.46
CA ASP A 379 -13.15 8.31 21.36
C ASP A 379 -11.98 7.45 21.91
N ALA A 380 -11.14 8.07 22.72
CA ALA A 380 -9.97 7.39 23.29
C ALA A 380 -10.35 6.24 24.27
N ASP A 381 -11.57 6.29 24.83
CA ASP A 381 -12.08 5.27 25.73
C ASP A 381 -12.85 4.15 24.98
N GLY A 382 -12.95 4.26 23.66
CA GLY A 382 -13.62 3.30 22.77
C GLY A 382 -15.14 3.51 22.68
N ASN A 383 -15.67 4.64 23.19
CA ASN A 383 -17.09 4.94 23.03
C ASN A 383 -17.38 5.38 21.61
N VAL A 384 -18.45 4.84 21.05
CA VAL A 384 -18.84 5.11 19.67
C VAL A 384 -20.00 6.09 19.64
N THR A 385 -19.87 7.12 18.81
CA THR A 385 -20.98 8.01 18.46
C THR A 385 -21.29 7.95 16.97
N VAL A 386 -22.55 8.08 16.63
CA VAL A 386 -23.05 8.07 15.25
C VAL A 386 -23.79 9.40 15.02
N ASN A 387 -23.28 10.23 14.10
CA ASN A 387 -23.73 11.62 13.91
C ASN A 387 -23.80 12.42 15.24
N GLY A 388 -22.84 12.18 16.14
CA GLY A 388 -22.78 12.83 17.46
C GLY A 388 -23.79 12.31 18.49
N GLY A 389 -24.58 11.28 18.14
CA GLY A 389 -25.54 10.62 19.05
C GLY A 389 -25.17 9.17 19.34
N ALA A 390 -25.97 8.49 20.14
CA ALA A 390 -25.77 7.08 20.44
C ALA A 390 -25.99 6.18 19.21
N ASN A 391 -25.32 5.02 19.22
CA ASN A 391 -25.53 3.99 18.18
C ASN A 391 -26.71 3.07 18.58
N ASP A 392 -27.90 3.64 18.66
CA ASP A 392 -29.12 2.91 19.00
C ASP A 392 -30.36 3.43 18.27
N SER A 393 -31.49 2.79 18.50
CA SER A 393 -32.75 3.11 17.83
C SER A 393 -33.37 4.47 18.23
N SER A 394 -32.86 5.14 19.26
CA SER A 394 -33.27 6.48 19.66
C SER A 394 -32.66 7.56 18.77
N ASN A 395 -31.55 7.25 18.10
CA ASN A 395 -30.87 8.14 17.20
C ASN A 395 -31.52 8.15 15.80
N SER A 396 -32.44 9.09 15.60
CA SER A 396 -33.18 9.22 14.33
C SER A 396 -32.32 9.69 13.14
N THR A 397 -31.07 10.11 13.41
CA THR A 397 -30.13 10.57 12.35
C THR A 397 -29.42 9.41 11.65
N ILE A 398 -29.50 8.18 12.19
CA ILE A 398 -28.93 6.99 11.56
C ILE A 398 -29.74 6.64 10.32
N PRO A 399 -29.11 6.50 9.12
CA PRO A 399 -29.80 6.10 7.90
C PRO A 399 -30.56 4.79 8.08
N LYS A 400 -31.83 4.77 7.70
CA LYS A 400 -32.69 3.59 7.88
C LYS A 400 -32.13 2.38 7.12
N GLY A 401 -31.80 1.33 7.87
CA GLY A 401 -31.21 0.11 7.32
C GLY A 401 -29.69 0.08 7.32
N MET A 402 -29.02 1.11 7.85
CA MET A 402 -27.64 1.04 8.29
C MET A 402 -27.55 0.20 9.56
N ALA A 403 -26.48 -0.54 9.74
CA ALA A 403 -26.15 -1.26 10.96
C ALA A 403 -24.67 -1.10 11.29
N LEU A 404 -24.35 -0.81 12.53
CA LEU A 404 -23.01 -0.71 13.08
C LEU A 404 -22.86 -1.66 14.25
N ILE A 405 -21.92 -2.60 14.15
CA ILE A 405 -21.44 -3.43 15.25
C ILE A 405 -20.14 -2.82 15.74
N GLU A 406 -20.08 -2.48 17.00
CA GLU A 406 -18.92 -1.84 17.61
C GLU A 406 -17.80 -2.85 17.87
N ALA A 407 -16.56 -2.37 17.80
CA ALA A 407 -15.41 -3.16 18.25
C ALA A 407 -15.46 -3.37 19.76
N SER A 408 -14.94 -4.47 20.21
CA SER A 408 -14.79 -4.72 21.65
C SER A 408 -13.60 -5.61 21.94
N ASP A 409 -13.02 -5.45 23.13
CA ASP A 409 -11.96 -6.32 23.63
C ASP A 409 -12.53 -7.55 24.31
N SER A 410 -11.79 -8.65 24.28
CA SER A 410 -12.04 -9.79 25.14
C SER A 410 -11.81 -9.41 26.60
N LYS A 411 -12.68 -9.93 27.48
CA LYS A 411 -12.61 -9.72 28.93
C LYS A 411 -12.93 -11.01 29.65
N ILE A 412 -12.00 -11.48 30.46
CA ILE A 412 -12.19 -12.66 31.31
C ILE A 412 -11.85 -12.32 32.75
N ILE A 413 -12.43 -13.09 33.68
CA ILE A 413 -12.00 -13.13 35.08
C ILE A 413 -11.36 -14.50 35.31
N LEU A 414 -10.04 -14.55 35.45
CA LEU A 414 -9.27 -15.77 35.68
C LEU A 414 -8.83 -15.84 37.14
N ASN A 415 -9.34 -16.80 37.91
CA ASN A 415 -9.08 -16.93 39.34
C ASN A 415 -9.29 -15.61 40.12
N GLY A 416 -10.30 -14.83 39.75
CA GLY A 416 -10.64 -13.55 40.38
C GLY A 416 -9.88 -12.32 39.78
N ALA A 417 -8.91 -12.52 38.90
CA ALA A 417 -8.21 -11.42 38.22
C ALA A 417 -8.86 -11.13 36.87
N GLU A 418 -9.12 -9.84 36.59
CA GLU A 418 -9.62 -9.41 35.32
C GLU A 418 -8.44 -9.30 34.32
N LEU A 419 -8.62 -9.90 33.15
CA LEU A 419 -7.68 -9.88 32.04
C LEU A 419 -8.41 -9.45 30.77
N THR A 420 -7.77 -8.61 29.93
CA THR A 420 -8.29 -8.13 28.66
C THR A 420 -7.35 -8.43 27.50
N SER A 421 -7.88 -8.51 26.29
CA SER A 421 -7.12 -8.68 25.06
C SER A 421 -7.90 -8.08 23.89
N SER A 422 -7.21 -7.46 22.95
CA SER A 422 -7.80 -6.97 21.70
C SER A 422 -8.19 -8.09 20.72
N SER A 423 -7.86 -9.34 21.03
CA SER A 423 -8.21 -10.51 20.22
C SER A 423 -9.03 -11.53 21.02
N ALA A 424 -9.57 -12.53 20.31
CA ALA A 424 -10.24 -13.67 20.97
C ALA A 424 -9.29 -14.57 21.78
N VAL A 425 -7.98 -14.30 21.74
CA VAL A 425 -6.97 -15.02 22.53
C VAL A 425 -6.48 -14.16 23.67
N VAL A 426 -6.64 -14.62 24.89
CA VAL A 426 -6.09 -14.00 26.09
C VAL A 426 -4.87 -14.78 26.53
N SER A 427 -3.70 -14.15 26.49
CA SER A 427 -2.43 -14.77 26.91
C SER A 427 -2.05 -14.32 28.31
N ALA A 428 -1.93 -15.27 29.23
CA ALA A 428 -1.54 -14.97 30.60
C ALA A 428 -0.80 -16.17 31.24
N ASN A 429 0.31 -15.88 31.93
CA ASN A 429 1.06 -16.85 32.76
C ASN A 429 1.39 -18.18 32.04
N GLY A 430 1.77 -18.10 30.76
CA GLY A 430 2.10 -19.26 29.93
C GLY A 430 0.88 -20.02 29.38
N LEU A 431 -0.30 -19.45 29.50
CA LEU A 431 -1.54 -19.94 28.91
C LEU A 431 -1.96 -19.07 27.75
N ASP A 432 -2.39 -19.68 26.67
CA ASP A 432 -3.08 -19.01 25.57
C ASP A 432 -4.51 -19.52 25.53
N ILE A 433 -5.45 -18.67 25.96
CA ILE A 433 -6.87 -18.99 26.12
C ILE A 433 -7.64 -18.44 24.95
N THR A 434 -8.13 -19.29 24.06
CA THR A 434 -8.97 -18.89 22.93
C THR A 434 -10.43 -18.94 23.35
N LEU A 435 -11.11 -17.80 23.23
CA LEU A 435 -12.51 -17.63 23.63
C LEU A 435 -13.42 -17.83 22.41
N THR A 436 -14.49 -18.61 22.60
CA THR A 436 -15.48 -18.92 21.55
C THR A 436 -16.92 -18.61 21.97
N GLY A 437 -17.15 -18.26 23.24
CA GLY A 437 -18.47 -17.89 23.72
C GLY A 437 -18.43 -17.37 25.14
N LEU A 438 -19.52 -16.74 25.57
CA LEU A 438 -19.66 -16.17 26.91
C LEU A 438 -20.05 -17.24 27.91
N THR A 439 -19.61 -17.09 29.16
CA THR A 439 -20.17 -17.84 30.30
C THR A 439 -21.44 -17.15 30.77
N LYS A 440 -22.28 -17.89 31.46
CA LYS A 440 -23.38 -17.27 32.18
C LYS A 440 -22.86 -16.55 33.42
N THR A 441 -23.59 -15.53 33.84
CA THR A 441 -23.25 -14.80 35.07
C THR A 441 -23.22 -15.80 36.28
N ASP A 442 -22.15 -15.71 37.06
CA ASP A 442 -21.91 -16.57 38.23
C ASP A 442 -21.79 -18.08 37.94
N GLU A 443 -21.66 -18.49 36.66
CA GLU A 443 -21.39 -19.88 36.26
C GLU A 443 -20.02 -19.94 35.53
N PRO A 444 -18.88 -19.87 36.24
CA PRO A 444 -17.58 -19.95 35.64
C PRO A 444 -17.31 -21.35 35.09
N ILE A 445 -16.57 -21.41 33.98
CA ILE A 445 -16.00 -22.69 33.53
C ILE A 445 -14.66 -22.91 34.23
N THR A 446 -14.27 -24.18 34.34
CA THR A 446 -13.00 -24.56 34.92
C THR A 446 -12.11 -25.25 33.90
N PHE A 447 -10.81 -25.13 34.07
CA PHE A 447 -9.87 -25.93 33.33
C PHE A 447 -8.69 -26.33 34.19
N SER A 448 -8.10 -27.47 33.86
CA SER A 448 -6.90 -27.98 34.53
C SER A 448 -5.70 -27.96 33.59
N VAL A 449 -4.54 -27.70 34.16
CA VAL A 449 -3.24 -27.81 33.53
C VAL A 449 -2.42 -28.85 34.24
N THR A 450 -1.99 -29.87 33.53
CA THR A 450 -1.18 -30.96 34.07
C THR A 450 0.03 -31.24 33.15
N ASN A 451 1.02 -31.95 33.65
CA ASN A 451 2.07 -32.46 32.78
C ASN A 451 1.48 -33.54 31.86
N ASP A 452 1.80 -33.45 30.57
CA ASP A 452 1.37 -34.43 29.57
C ASP A 452 2.34 -35.63 29.57
N THR A 453 2.25 -36.47 30.58
CA THR A 453 3.07 -37.68 30.71
C THR A 453 2.79 -38.71 29.60
N GLU A 454 1.56 -38.69 29.06
CA GLU A 454 1.16 -39.58 27.96
C GLU A 454 1.86 -39.21 26.67
N SER A 455 1.91 -37.91 26.32
CA SER A 455 2.65 -37.43 25.15
C SER A 455 4.14 -37.73 25.25
N VAL A 456 4.74 -37.54 26.43
CA VAL A 456 6.13 -37.90 26.70
C VAL A 456 6.36 -39.41 26.52
N TYR A 457 5.49 -40.23 27.13
CA TYR A 457 5.56 -41.70 27.00
C TYR A 457 5.46 -42.13 25.53
N ASN A 458 4.50 -41.60 24.79
CA ASN A 458 4.29 -41.91 23.37
C ASN A 458 5.49 -41.46 22.50
N SER A 459 6.11 -40.32 22.81
CA SER A 459 7.31 -39.84 22.13
C SER A 459 8.49 -40.79 22.36
N ILE A 460 8.70 -41.23 23.60
CA ILE A 460 9.75 -42.23 23.94
C ILE A 460 9.47 -43.57 23.25
N LYS A 461 8.22 -44.03 23.30
CA LYS A 461 7.81 -45.25 22.62
C LYS A 461 8.01 -45.23 21.13
N SER A 462 7.70 -44.11 20.48
CA SER A 462 7.90 -43.90 19.05
C SER A 462 9.38 -43.86 18.69
N PHE A 463 10.21 -43.21 19.50
CA PHE A 463 11.67 -43.25 19.37
C PHE A 463 12.21 -44.67 19.42
N LEU A 464 11.81 -45.44 20.47
CA LEU A 464 12.26 -46.84 20.63
C LEU A 464 11.80 -47.73 19.46
N LYS A 465 10.60 -47.51 18.96
CA LYS A 465 10.09 -48.23 17.78
C LYS A 465 10.92 -47.93 16.54
N GLU A 466 11.27 -46.68 16.28
CA GLU A 466 12.09 -46.29 15.14
C GLU A 466 13.54 -46.77 15.30
N TYR A 467 14.08 -46.70 16.52
CA TYR A 467 15.42 -47.22 16.80
C TYR A 467 15.56 -48.72 16.55
N ASN A 468 14.49 -49.51 16.77
CA ASN A 468 14.45 -50.98 16.58
C ASN A 468 14.06 -51.39 15.14
N SER A 469 13.76 -50.45 14.23
CA SER A 469 13.36 -50.75 12.84
C SER A 469 14.52 -50.66 11.87
#